data_e3e789a9859cb79125f099af04c2bca9
#
_entry.id   e3e789a9859cb79125f099af04c2bca9
#
_cell.length_a   1.000
_cell.length_b   1.000
_cell.length_c   1.000
_cell.angle_alpha   90.00
_cell.angle_beta   90.00
_cell.angle_gamma   90.00
#
_symmetry.space_group_name_H-M   'P 1'
#
loop_
_entity.id
_entity.type
_entity.pdbx_description
1 polymer ?
#
loop_
_entity_poly.entity_id
_entity_poly.type
_entity_poly.pdbx_seq_one_letter_code
_entity_poly.pdbx_strand_id
1 'polypeptide(L)'
;MESNEAGLPIVFVHGMRVSGTMWRPVIQALGERHPIAAPDLPGHGTRRGEPFTMSGAVKAVVDAVDQLGGRALVVGLSLGGYVTVATAAAHPDRVLGLMAMGCTALPRGAFGAVYRGAGRLAAGHPEEFNRLSAFAFRRALPRPQADAMVAGGLSSEAVPSIVEAVREMNPLASLAAYPGPVWLVNGEHDHFRRHERRFLNACRDGRLTIRPRCGHITSLTDTADLTRQVRDAAAVVTARTYGAAPQGRTR
;
A
#
# COMPACT_ATOMS: atom_id res chain seq x y z
N MET A 1 -14.42 13.91 -31.20
CA MET A 1 -14.20 14.44 -29.84
C MET A 1 -14.03 13.21 -28.95
N GLU A 2 -12.80 12.77 -28.74
CA GLU A 2 -12.52 11.75 -27.72
C GLU A 2 -12.82 12.38 -26.38
N SER A 3 -13.78 11.84 -25.65
CA SER A 3 -14.03 12.21 -24.26
C SER A 3 -12.75 11.91 -23.48
N ASN A 4 -12.02 12.94 -23.09
CA ASN A 4 -10.88 12.88 -22.19
C ASN A 4 -11.42 12.60 -20.79
N GLU A 5 -12.06 11.42 -20.61
CA GLU A 5 -12.46 10.97 -19.29
C GLU A 5 -11.19 10.59 -18.52
N ALA A 6 -10.88 11.40 -17.51
CA ALA A 6 -9.80 11.10 -16.59
C ALA A 6 -10.00 9.68 -16.05
N GLY A 7 -8.94 8.88 -16.09
CA GLY A 7 -8.99 7.50 -15.58
C GLY A 7 -9.30 7.47 -14.08
N LEU A 8 -9.60 6.28 -13.57
CA LEU A 8 -9.89 6.05 -12.16
C LEU A 8 -8.80 6.65 -11.25
N PRO A 9 -9.15 7.44 -10.22
CA PRO A 9 -8.19 7.95 -9.25
C PRO A 9 -7.49 6.79 -8.50
N ILE A 10 -6.18 6.95 -8.24
CA ILE A 10 -5.35 5.96 -7.55
C ILE A 10 -4.58 6.62 -6.42
N VAL A 11 -4.67 6.06 -5.21
CA VAL A 11 -3.86 6.49 -4.07
C VAL A 11 -2.85 5.40 -3.72
N PHE A 12 -1.56 5.75 -3.71
CA PHE A 12 -0.47 4.87 -3.33
C PHE A 12 -0.04 5.10 -1.89
N VAL A 13 0.02 4.03 -1.08
CA VAL A 13 0.38 4.08 0.34
C VAL A 13 1.70 3.36 0.56
N HIS A 14 2.70 4.10 1.07
CA HIS A 14 4.06 3.62 1.19
C HIS A 14 4.28 2.65 2.35
N GLY A 15 5.41 1.93 2.32
CA GLY A 15 5.85 1.02 3.37
C GLY A 15 6.44 1.74 4.58
N MET A 16 6.74 0.97 5.62
CA MET A 16 7.39 1.47 6.84
C MET A 16 8.78 2.06 6.53
N ARG A 17 9.11 3.17 7.18
CA ARG A 17 10.39 3.90 7.13
C ARG A 17 10.69 4.67 5.84
N VAL A 18 9.96 4.46 4.76
CA VAL A 18 10.08 5.19 3.49
C VAL A 18 8.96 6.23 3.36
N SER A 19 8.84 6.89 2.23
CA SER A 19 7.83 7.92 1.96
C SER A 19 7.06 7.64 0.67
N GLY A 20 6.10 8.47 0.33
CA GLY A 20 5.34 8.39 -0.93
C GLY A 20 6.23 8.38 -2.16
N THR A 21 7.47 8.91 -2.06
CA THR A 21 8.44 8.94 -3.16
C THR A 21 8.80 7.55 -3.69
N MET A 22 8.68 6.49 -2.88
CA MET A 22 8.96 5.11 -3.31
C MET A 22 8.14 4.68 -4.54
N TRP A 23 6.98 5.31 -4.74
CA TRP A 23 6.06 4.98 -5.84
C TRP A 23 6.36 5.70 -7.15
N ARG A 24 7.34 6.65 -7.18
CA ARG A 24 7.69 7.42 -8.38
C ARG A 24 7.89 6.57 -9.64
N PRO A 25 8.62 5.44 -9.63
CA PRO A 25 8.81 4.64 -10.84
C PRO A 25 7.49 4.05 -11.37
N VAL A 26 6.59 3.61 -10.49
CA VAL A 26 5.28 3.08 -10.86
C VAL A 26 4.36 4.19 -11.36
N ILE A 27 4.35 5.34 -10.70
CA ILE A 27 3.57 6.52 -11.11
C ILE A 27 3.99 7.01 -12.49
N GLN A 28 5.30 7.11 -12.74
CA GLN A 28 5.83 7.47 -14.06
C GLN A 28 5.42 6.45 -15.15
N ALA A 29 5.46 5.16 -14.84
CA ALA A 29 5.07 4.11 -15.78
C ALA A 29 3.54 4.05 -16.03
N LEU A 30 2.71 4.50 -15.09
CA LEU A 30 1.26 4.66 -15.28
C LEU A 30 0.94 5.79 -16.25
N GLY A 31 1.76 6.85 -16.28
CA GLY A 31 1.52 8.04 -17.08
C GLY A 31 0.39 8.92 -16.53
N GLU A 32 -0.06 9.88 -17.35
CA GLU A 32 -1.03 10.92 -16.94
C GLU A 32 -2.51 10.48 -17.01
N ARG A 33 -2.78 9.24 -17.37
CA ARG A 33 -4.15 8.74 -17.57
C ARG A 33 -4.98 8.75 -16.28
N HIS A 34 -4.34 8.53 -15.14
CA HIS A 34 -4.99 8.41 -13.83
C HIS A 34 -4.63 9.60 -12.95
N PRO A 35 -5.59 10.27 -12.29
CA PRO A 35 -5.28 11.14 -11.15
C PRO A 35 -4.62 10.31 -10.06
N ILE A 36 -3.43 10.73 -9.58
CA ILE A 36 -2.64 9.93 -8.63
C ILE A 36 -2.21 10.78 -7.44
N ALA A 37 -2.32 10.21 -6.23
CA ALA A 37 -1.69 10.74 -5.03
C ALA A 37 -0.85 9.65 -4.33
N ALA A 38 0.22 10.08 -3.67
CA ALA A 38 1.07 9.22 -2.84
C ALA A 38 1.43 9.99 -1.55
N PRO A 39 0.48 10.10 -0.59
CA PRO A 39 0.67 10.88 0.62
C PRO A 39 1.75 10.26 1.51
N ASP A 40 2.48 11.11 2.24
CA ASP A 40 3.30 10.67 3.34
C ASP A 40 2.42 10.37 4.57
N LEU A 41 2.62 9.22 5.17
CA LEU A 41 1.97 8.84 6.43
C LEU A 41 2.61 9.61 7.61
N PRO A 42 1.89 9.82 8.73
CA PRO A 42 2.49 10.38 9.94
C PRO A 42 3.81 9.69 10.30
N GLY A 43 4.81 10.45 10.72
CA GLY A 43 6.15 9.96 11.04
C GLY A 43 7.06 9.73 9.84
N HIS A 44 6.63 10.01 8.60
CA HIS A 44 7.40 9.73 7.39
C HIS A 44 7.48 10.95 6.45
N GLY A 45 8.54 11.00 5.65
CA GLY A 45 8.70 11.99 4.59
C GLY A 45 8.52 13.42 5.08
N THR A 46 7.61 14.16 4.47
CA THR A 46 7.24 15.55 4.83
C THR A 46 6.51 15.66 6.17
N ARG A 47 6.01 14.55 6.71
CA ARG A 47 5.33 14.45 8.01
C ARG A 47 6.20 13.80 9.09
N ARG A 48 7.51 13.79 8.87
CA ARG A 48 8.50 13.31 9.86
C ARG A 48 8.37 14.10 11.15
N GLY A 49 8.41 13.42 12.29
CA GLY A 49 8.20 14.04 13.62
C GLY A 49 6.74 13.99 14.11
N GLU A 50 5.76 13.76 13.23
CA GLU A 50 4.40 13.48 13.68
C GLU A 50 4.31 12.06 14.28
N PRO A 51 3.59 11.85 15.41
CA PRO A 51 3.41 10.52 15.95
C PRO A 51 2.58 9.66 15.01
N PHE A 52 3.05 8.42 14.74
CA PHE A 52 2.28 7.48 13.94
C PHE A 52 1.16 6.87 14.78
N THR A 53 -0.06 6.96 14.25
CA THR A 53 -1.24 6.19 14.70
C THR A 53 -1.95 5.61 13.48
N MET A 54 -2.66 4.48 13.65
CA MET A 54 -3.44 3.91 12.55
C MET A 54 -4.54 4.86 12.09
N SER A 55 -5.21 5.54 13.00
CA SER A 55 -6.25 6.54 12.66
C SER A 55 -5.68 7.73 11.89
N GLY A 56 -4.50 8.24 12.28
CA GLY A 56 -3.81 9.30 11.55
C GLY A 56 -3.35 8.87 10.15
N ALA A 57 -2.92 7.61 10.00
CA ALA A 57 -2.56 7.04 8.72
C ALA A 57 -3.78 6.85 7.80
N VAL A 58 -4.90 6.33 8.34
CA VAL A 58 -6.18 6.23 7.62
C VAL A 58 -6.65 7.62 7.17
N LYS A 59 -6.60 8.62 8.07
CA LYS A 59 -6.96 10.00 7.71
C LYS A 59 -6.11 10.54 6.55
N ALA A 60 -4.80 10.31 6.55
CA ALA A 60 -3.93 10.77 5.46
C ALA A 60 -4.32 10.15 4.10
N VAL A 61 -4.73 8.88 4.09
CA VAL A 61 -5.21 8.22 2.87
C VAL A 61 -6.57 8.78 2.44
N VAL A 62 -7.50 9.00 3.37
CA VAL A 62 -8.82 9.57 3.07
C VAL A 62 -8.70 11.00 2.54
N ASP A 63 -7.86 11.83 3.17
CA ASP A 63 -7.60 13.20 2.69
C ASP A 63 -7.06 13.19 1.24
N ALA A 64 -6.18 12.25 0.91
CA ALA A 64 -5.67 12.09 -0.45
C ALA A 64 -6.74 11.58 -1.44
N VAL A 65 -7.62 10.69 -1.01
CA VAL A 65 -8.80 10.26 -1.81
C VAL A 65 -9.73 11.43 -2.07
N ASP A 66 -9.99 12.26 -1.06
CA ASP A 66 -10.87 13.42 -1.19
C ASP A 66 -10.30 14.48 -2.16
N GLN A 67 -8.98 14.71 -2.13
CA GLN A 67 -8.30 15.58 -3.10
C GLN A 67 -8.43 15.10 -4.55
N LEU A 68 -8.64 13.79 -4.76
CA LEU A 68 -8.82 13.19 -6.08
C LEU A 68 -10.29 13.00 -6.49
N GLY A 69 -11.24 13.61 -5.78
CA GLY A 69 -12.66 13.52 -6.10
C GLY A 69 -13.45 12.53 -5.23
N GLY A 70 -12.91 12.12 -4.09
CA GLY A 70 -13.61 11.42 -3.02
C GLY A 70 -13.71 9.90 -3.13
N ARG A 71 -13.24 9.29 -4.23
CA ARG A 71 -13.26 7.83 -4.42
C ARG A 71 -12.06 7.37 -5.24
N ALA A 72 -11.37 6.30 -4.83
CA ALA A 72 -10.16 5.83 -5.50
C ALA A 72 -9.95 4.31 -5.37
N LEU A 73 -9.11 3.76 -6.25
CA LEU A 73 -8.37 2.53 -6.00
C LEU A 73 -7.21 2.85 -5.04
N VAL A 74 -7.09 2.11 -3.94
CA VAL A 74 -5.99 2.32 -2.97
C VAL A 74 -5.01 1.17 -3.05
N VAL A 75 -3.73 1.47 -3.26
CA VAL A 75 -2.64 0.51 -3.44
C VAL A 75 -1.60 0.72 -2.36
N GLY A 76 -1.30 -0.30 -1.56
CA GLY A 76 -0.34 -0.17 -0.46
C GLY A 76 0.63 -1.34 -0.35
N LEU A 77 1.89 -1.06 0.02
CA LEU A 77 2.92 -2.07 0.28
C LEU A 77 3.26 -2.13 1.76
N SER A 78 3.35 -3.34 2.32
CA SER A 78 3.82 -3.58 3.69
C SER A 78 2.96 -2.84 4.73
N LEU A 79 3.51 -1.88 5.49
CA LEU A 79 2.72 -0.97 6.33
C LEU A 79 1.56 -0.36 5.54
N GLY A 80 1.84 0.15 4.33
CA GLY A 80 0.82 0.73 3.45
C GLY A 80 -0.31 -0.24 3.12
N GLY A 81 -0.02 -1.54 2.97
CA GLY A 81 -1.03 -2.58 2.78
C GLY A 81 -1.95 -2.73 4.00
N TYR A 82 -1.42 -2.72 5.22
CA TYR A 82 -2.24 -2.73 6.45
C TYR A 82 -3.08 -1.45 6.59
N VAL A 83 -2.49 -0.28 6.29
CA VAL A 83 -3.23 1.00 6.29
C VAL A 83 -4.35 0.98 5.25
N THR A 84 -4.09 0.48 4.04
CA THR A 84 -5.09 0.33 2.97
C THR A 84 -6.26 -0.55 3.42
N VAL A 85 -5.98 -1.68 4.06
CA VAL A 85 -7.01 -2.58 4.63
C VAL A 85 -7.83 -1.87 5.72
N ALA A 86 -7.16 -1.11 6.61
CA ALA A 86 -7.84 -0.34 7.65
C ALA A 86 -8.71 0.77 7.05
N THR A 87 -8.22 1.48 6.04
CA THR A 87 -8.96 2.55 5.34
C THR A 87 -10.19 1.98 4.66
N ALA A 88 -10.07 0.87 3.94
CA ALA A 88 -11.20 0.25 3.23
C ALA A 88 -12.31 -0.23 4.18
N ALA A 89 -11.94 -0.74 5.36
CA ALA A 89 -12.91 -1.15 6.38
C ALA A 89 -13.64 0.04 7.03
N ALA A 90 -12.90 1.15 7.28
CA ALA A 90 -13.46 2.33 7.93
C ALA A 90 -14.25 3.22 6.95
N HIS A 91 -13.86 3.25 5.67
CA HIS A 91 -14.41 4.13 4.63
C HIS A 91 -14.69 3.36 3.33
N PRO A 92 -15.58 2.35 3.36
CA PRO A 92 -15.82 1.48 2.20
C PRO A 92 -16.43 2.22 1.00
N ASP A 93 -17.08 3.35 1.22
CA ASP A 93 -17.63 4.25 0.21
C ASP A 93 -16.56 5.08 -0.53
N ARG A 94 -15.38 5.27 0.08
CA ARG A 94 -14.23 6.00 -0.47
C ARG A 94 -13.27 5.10 -1.25
N VAL A 95 -13.18 3.83 -0.87
CA VAL A 95 -12.27 2.85 -1.47
C VAL A 95 -13.05 2.00 -2.46
N LEU A 96 -12.88 2.25 -3.75
CA LEU A 96 -13.54 1.50 -4.83
C LEU A 96 -12.95 0.11 -5.06
N GLY A 97 -11.71 -0.09 -4.65
CA GLY A 97 -10.97 -1.33 -4.66
C GLY A 97 -9.68 -1.16 -3.87
N LEU A 98 -9.13 -2.23 -3.33
CA LEU A 98 -7.85 -2.18 -2.64
C LEU A 98 -6.86 -3.22 -3.18
N MET A 99 -5.60 -2.81 -3.31
CA MET A 99 -4.48 -3.70 -3.57
C MET A 99 -3.52 -3.65 -2.38
N ALA A 100 -3.43 -4.75 -1.63
CA ALA A 100 -2.61 -4.87 -0.43
C ALA A 100 -1.44 -5.83 -0.71
N MET A 101 -0.23 -5.28 -0.72
CA MET A 101 0.99 -5.97 -1.12
C MET A 101 1.88 -6.25 0.08
N GLY A 102 2.43 -7.47 0.19
CA GLY A 102 3.42 -7.81 1.21
C GLY A 102 2.95 -7.58 2.65
N CYS A 103 1.67 -7.84 2.97
CA CYS A 103 1.10 -7.57 4.29
C CYS A 103 0.17 -8.68 4.79
N THR A 104 0.36 -9.91 4.33
CA THR A 104 -0.50 -11.04 4.71
C THR A 104 0.05 -11.87 5.88
N ALA A 105 0.75 -11.22 6.82
CA ALA A 105 1.14 -11.77 8.10
C ALA A 105 0.29 -11.19 9.23
N LEU A 106 -0.17 -12.03 10.16
CA LEU A 106 -0.83 -11.55 11.37
C LEU A 106 0.22 -10.90 12.28
N PRO A 107 0.02 -9.64 12.74
CA PRO A 107 1.04 -8.87 13.45
C PRO A 107 1.14 -9.26 14.94
N ARG A 108 0.94 -10.53 15.28
CA ARG A 108 0.85 -11.05 16.66
C ARG A 108 1.83 -12.20 16.89
N GLY A 109 2.00 -12.61 18.15
CA GLY A 109 2.85 -13.72 18.55
C GLY A 109 4.34 -13.45 18.38
N ALA A 110 5.14 -14.49 18.16
CA ALA A 110 6.60 -14.43 18.01
C ALA A 110 7.04 -13.49 16.87
N PHE A 111 6.32 -13.50 15.76
CA PHE A 111 6.60 -12.63 14.61
C PHE A 111 6.51 -11.13 15.02
N GLY A 112 5.44 -10.73 15.69
CA GLY A 112 5.29 -9.37 16.20
C GLY A 112 6.34 -9.00 17.28
N ALA A 113 6.77 -9.97 18.09
CA ALA A 113 7.79 -9.74 19.12
C ALA A 113 9.17 -9.43 18.49
N VAL A 114 9.56 -10.16 17.44
CA VAL A 114 10.80 -9.90 16.70
C VAL A 114 10.80 -8.49 16.10
N TYR A 115 9.70 -8.09 15.46
CA TYR A 115 9.57 -6.74 14.90
C TYR A 115 9.63 -5.63 15.95
N ARG A 116 9.05 -5.86 17.16
CA ARG A 116 9.19 -4.91 18.27
C ARG A 116 10.63 -4.75 18.73
N GLY A 117 11.36 -5.85 18.89
CA GLY A 117 12.77 -5.81 19.28
C GLY A 117 13.64 -5.08 18.25
N ALA A 118 13.51 -5.46 16.99
CA ALA A 118 14.22 -4.81 15.88
C ALA A 118 13.84 -3.32 15.74
N GLY A 119 12.56 -2.98 15.95
CA GLY A 119 12.09 -1.60 15.90
C GLY A 119 12.67 -0.72 16.99
N ARG A 120 12.75 -1.21 18.24
CA ARG A 120 13.38 -0.49 19.35
C ARG A 120 14.88 -0.25 19.09
N LEU A 121 15.57 -1.27 18.56
CA LEU A 121 16.98 -1.14 18.22
C LEU A 121 17.19 -0.10 17.10
N ALA A 122 16.37 -0.14 16.05
CA ALA A 122 16.44 0.81 14.96
C ALA A 122 16.13 2.25 15.39
N ALA A 123 15.17 2.43 16.31
CA ALA A 123 14.83 3.74 16.86
C ALA A 123 15.88 4.28 17.84
N GLY A 124 16.65 3.42 18.49
CA GLY A 124 17.78 3.83 19.34
C GLY A 124 18.97 4.38 18.56
N HIS A 125 19.13 3.98 17.29
CA HIS A 125 20.21 4.40 16.40
C HIS A 125 19.67 4.74 14.99
N PRO A 126 18.76 5.72 14.86
CA PRO A 126 18.02 5.94 13.63
C PRO A 126 18.90 6.31 12.44
N GLU A 127 19.96 7.10 12.65
CA GLU A 127 20.84 7.54 11.57
C GLU A 127 21.66 6.38 10.98
N GLU A 128 22.20 5.51 11.84
CA GLU A 128 22.96 4.34 11.43
C GLU A 128 22.07 3.36 10.66
N PHE A 129 20.89 3.08 11.19
CA PHE A 129 19.90 2.21 10.52
C PHE A 129 19.41 2.80 9.20
N ASN A 130 19.23 4.12 9.10
CA ASN A 130 18.84 4.78 7.87
C ASN A 130 19.97 4.70 6.83
N ARG A 131 21.23 4.93 7.22
CA ARG A 131 22.39 4.78 6.32
C ARG A 131 22.56 3.34 5.82
N LEU A 132 22.46 2.35 6.72
CA LEU A 132 22.55 0.93 6.35
C LEU A 132 21.42 0.53 5.40
N SER A 133 20.21 1.00 5.66
CA SER A 133 19.05 0.70 4.80
C SER A 133 19.17 1.35 3.42
N ALA A 134 19.63 2.59 3.36
CA ALA A 134 19.90 3.26 2.08
C ALA A 134 20.96 2.51 1.25
N PHE A 135 22.01 2.02 1.91
CA PHE A 135 23.01 1.17 1.27
C PHE A 135 22.39 -0.15 0.75
N ALA A 136 21.61 -0.82 1.60
CA ALA A 136 20.94 -2.08 1.23
C ALA A 136 19.97 -1.90 0.06
N PHE A 137 19.17 -0.82 0.02
CA PHE A 137 18.29 -0.52 -1.10
C PHE A 137 19.07 -0.30 -2.40
N ARG A 138 20.16 0.47 -2.36
CA ARG A 138 21.01 0.70 -3.54
C ARG A 138 21.69 -0.58 -4.04
N ARG A 139 21.88 -1.58 -3.18
CA ARG A 139 22.49 -2.85 -3.53
C ARG A 139 21.47 -3.87 -4.08
N ALA A 140 20.23 -3.82 -3.57
CA ALA A 140 19.19 -4.81 -3.86
C ALA A 140 18.22 -4.40 -4.97
N LEU A 141 18.12 -3.10 -5.27
CA LEU A 141 17.16 -2.55 -6.23
C LEU A 141 17.87 -1.90 -7.42
N PRO A 142 17.26 -1.88 -8.61
CA PRO A 142 17.69 -1.03 -9.70
C PRO A 142 17.71 0.45 -9.27
N ARG A 143 18.61 1.23 -9.86
CA ARG A 143 18.88 2.61 -9.44
C ARG A 143 17.64 3.50 -9.32
N PRO A 144 16.70 3.53 -10.29
CA PRO A 144 15.50 4.38 -10.18
C PRO A 144 14.65 4.05 -8.94
N GLN A 145 14.48 2.74 -8.63
CA GLN A 145 13.73 2.29 -7.47
C GLN A 145 14.46 2.59 -6.17
N ALA A 146 15.77 2.34 -6.11
CA ALA A 146 16.59 2.63 -4.94
C ALA A 146 16.60 4.13 -4.61
N ASP A 147 16.78 5.00 -5.60
CA ASP A 147 16.75 6.45 -5.42
C ASP A 147 15.36 6.92 -4.96
N ALA A 148 14.28 6.37 -5.52
CA ALA A 148 12.92 6.66 -5.11
C ALA A 148 12.64 6.23 -3.65
N MET A 149 13.18 5.09 -3.20
CA MET A 149 13.05 4.60 -1.82
C MET A 149 13.65 5.53 -0.78
N VAL A 150 14.73 6.23 -1.11
CA VAL A 150 15.46 7.09 -0.15
C VAL A 150 15.15 8.58 -0.33
N ALA A 151 14.50 8.99 -1.41
CA ALA A 151 14.34 10.39 -1.80
C ALA A 151 13.58 11.24 -0.77
N GLY A 152 12.61 10.69 -0.06
CA GLY A 152 11.88 11.38 1.00
C GLY A 152 12.49 11.21 2.40
N GLY A 153 13.68 10.63 2.49
CA GLY A 153 14.32 10.27 3.76
C GLY A 153 13.81 8.94 4.30
N LEU A 154 14.50 8.45 5.34
CA LEU A 154 14.13 7.21 6.04
C LEU A 154 13.84 7.53 7.51
N SER A 155 12.77 6.96 8.07
CA SER A 155 12.22 7.26 9.40
C SER A 155 12.28 6.04 10.32
N SER A 156 13.47 5.65 10.77
CA SER A 156 13.64 4.51 11.70
C SER A 156 13.07 4.81 13.09
N GLU A 157 13.03 6.07 13.49
CA GLU A 157 12.47 6.56 14.74
C GLU A 157 10.96 6.26 14.89
N ALA A 158 10.22 6.19 13.79
CA ALA A 158 8.77 5.91 13.80
C ALA A 158 8.43 4.42 13.98
N VAL A 159 9.41 3.50 13.84
CA VAL A 159 9.14 2.05 13.82
C VAL A 159 8.44 1.52 15.07
N PRO A 160 8.79 1.92 16.30
CA PRO A 160 8.10 1.40 17.50
C PRO A 160 6.61 1.71 17.52
N SER A 161 6.20 2.94 17.23
CA SER A 161 4.79 3.33 17.18
C SER A 161 4.02 2.64 16.06
N ILE A 162 4.66 2.45 14.91
CA ILE A 162 4.09 1.72 13.77
C ILE A 162 3.81 0.27 14.14
N VAL A 163 4.82 -0.42 14.69
CA VAL A 163 4.68 -1.84 15.07
C VAL A 163 3.56 -2.02 16.09
N GLU A 164 3.44 -1.11 17.05
CA GLU A 164 2.38 -1.18 18.04
C GLU A 164 1.00 -0.94 17.43
N ALA A 165 0.84 0.09 16.61
CA ALA A 165 -0.41 0.37 15.92
C ALA A 165 -0.85 -0.78 14.99
N VAL A 166 0.09 -1.39 14.25
CA VAL A 166 -0.23 -2.54 13.39
C VAL A 166 -0.58 -3.78 14.22
N ARG A 167 0.06 -3.99 15.39
CA ARG A 167 -0.23 -5.11 16.29
C ARG A 167 -1.65 -5.07 16.85
N GLU A 168 -2.20 -3.90 17.08
CA GLU A 168 -3.57 -3.70 17.58
C GLU A 168 -4.64 -3.98 16.51
N MET A 169 -4.27 -4.00 15.25
CA MET A 169 -5.22 -4.30 14.16
C MET A 169 -5.76 -5.73 14.19
N ASN A 170 -6.97 -5.87 13.63
CA ASN A 170 -7.51 -7.14 13.19
C ASN A 170 -7.73 -7.12 11.67
N PRO A 171 -6.67 -7.37 10.87
CA PRO A 171 -6.78 -7.24 9.41
C PRO A 171 -7.78 -8.20 8.78
N LEU A 172 -8.02 -9.38 9.39
CA LEU A 172 -9.02 -10.33 8.88
C LEU A 172 -10.45 -9.80 9.06
N ALA A 173 -10.75 -9.22 10.23
CA ALA A 173 -12.05 -8.58 10.45
C ALA A 173 -12.25 -7.36 9.53
N SER A 174 -11.20 -6.57 9.32
CA SER A 174 -11.24 -5.44 8.39
C SER A 174 -11.53 -5.88 6.95
N LEU A 175 -10.87 -6.94 6.47
CA LEU A 175 -11.15 -7.51 5.14
C LEU A 175 -12.57 -8.07 5.02
N ALA A 176 -13.07 -8.73 6.06
CA ALA A 176 -14.45 -9.27 6.08
C ALA A 176 -15.52 -8.16 6.05
N ALA A 177 -15.21 -7.00 6.63
CA ALA A 177 -16.11 -5.84 6.63
C ALA A 177 -16.15 -5.13 5.26
N TYR A 178 -15.06 -5.18 4.48
CA TYR A 178 -14.98 -4.49 3.19
C TYR A 178 -15.68 -5.26 2.07
N PRO A 179 -16.67 -4.64 1.38
CA PRO A 179 -17.45 -5.34 0.35
C PRO A 179 -16.83 -5.30 -1.04
N GLY A 180 -15.87 -4.40 -1.29
CA GLY A 180 -15.29 -4.17 -2.61
C GLY A 180 -14.21 -5.19 -3.00
N PRO A 181 -13.68 -5.09 -4.23
CA PRO A 181 -12.66 -5.99 -4.74
C PRO A 181 -11.32 -5.80 -4.04
N VAL A 182 -10.67 -6.92 -3.72
CA VAL A 182 -9.40 -6.99 -3.00
C VAL A 182 -8.37 -7.76 -3.83
N TRP A 183 -7.21 -7.15 -4.06
CA TRP A 183 -6.02 -7.80 -4.62
C TRP A 183 -4.98 -7.95 -3.53
N LEU A 184 -4.69 -9.19 -3.12
CA LEU A 184 -3.58 -9.54 -2.26
C LEU A 184 -2.40 -9.92 -3.14
N VAL A 185 -1.27 -9.23 -3.01
CA VAL A 185 -0.09 -9.45 -3.85
C VAL A 185 1.13 -9.70 -2.97
N ASN A 186 1.72 -10.87 -3.08
CA ASN A 186 2.93 -11.23 -2.33
C ASN A 186 4.06 -11.65 -3.27
N GLY A 187 5.31 -11.37 -2.88
CA GLY A 187 6.46 -12.00 -3.50
C GLY A 187 6.58 -13.48 -3.06
N GLU A 188 7.04 -14.36 -3.92
CA GLU A 188 7.25 -15.79 -3.62
C GLU A 188 8.11 -16.02 -2.37
N HIS A 189 9.13 -15.17 -2.18
CA HIS A 189 10.06 -15.22 -1.05
C HIS A 189 9.80 -14.14 0.00
N ASP A 190 8.58 -13.56 0.01
CA ASP A 190 8.21 -12.53 0.99
C ASP A 190 7.90 -13.17 2.35
N HIS A 191 8.62 -12.75 3.39
CA HIS A 191 8.42 -13.26 4.75
C HIS A 191 7.10 -12.81 5.39
N PHE A 192 6.37 -11.86 4.79
CA PHE A 192 5.02 -11.45 5.22
C PHE A 192 3.89 -12.31 4.63
N ARG A 193 4.15 -13.28 3.75
CA ARG A 193 3.11 -14.14 3.16
C ARG A 193 2.65 -15.32 4.05
N ARG A 194 2.87 -15.24 5.36
CA ARG A 194 2.66 -16.36 6.31
C ARG A 194 1.21 -16.84 6.43
N HIS A 195 0.23 -15.96 6.20
CA HIS A 195 -1.20 -16.23 6.41
C HIS A 195 -2.04 -15.84 5.18
N GLU A 196 -1.45 -15.82 3.99
CA GLU A 196 -2.07 -15.33 2.76
C GLU A 196 -3.44 -15.98 2.46
N ARG A 197 -3.57 -17.30 2.69
CA ARG A 197 -4.86 -18.00 2.52
C ARG A 197 -5.92 -17.54 3.52
N ARG A 198 -5.53 -17.23 4.77
CA ARG A 198 -6.47 -16.69 5.77
C ARG A 198 -6.94 -15.29 5.41
N PHE A 199 -6.04 -14.47 4.86
CA PHE A 199 -6.38 -13.14 4.35
C PHE A 199 -7.32 -13.26 3.15
N LEU A 200 -7.01 -14.12 2.18
CA LEU A 200 -7.87 -14.36 1.02
C LEU A 200 -9.28 -14.83 1.44
N ASN A 201 -9.37 -15.79 2.35
CA ASN A 201 -10.65 -16.33 2.82
C ASN A 201 -11.47 -15.32 3.64
N ALA A 202 -10.84 -14.27 4.18
CA ALA A 202 -11.53 -13.18 4.85
C ALA A 202 -12.15 -12.16 3.89
N CYS A 203 -11.68 -12.09 2.64
CA CYS A 203 -12.20 -11.16 1.64
C CYS A 203 -13.54 -11.67 1.08
N ARG A 204 -14.50 -10.76 0.85
CA ARG A 204 -15.75 -11.08 0.13
C ARG A 204 -15.52 -11.26 -1.37
N ASP A 205 -14.60 -10.48 -1.94
CA ASP A 205 -14.19 -10.54 -3.36
C ASP A 205 -12.67 -10.42 -3.45
N GLY A 206 -11.97 -11.48 -3.06
CA GLY A 206 -10.51 -11.52 -2.96
C GLY A 206 -9.85 -12.23 -4.15
N ARG A 207 -8.70 -11.70 -4.53
CA ARG A 207 -7.75 -12.30 -5.49
C ARG A 207 -6.38 -12.34 -4.86
N LEU A 208 -5.66 -13.45 -5.01
CA LEU A 208 -4.30 -13.62 -4.53
C LEU A 208 -3.36 -13.83 -5.72
N THR A 209 -2.34 -12.98 -5.81
CA THR A 209 -1.25 -13.12 -6.78
C THR A 209 0.07 -13.34 -6.06
N ILE A 210 0.80 -14.38 -6.46
CA ILE A 210 2.16 -14.64 -5.99
C ILE A 210 3.12 -14.28 -7.12
N ARG A 211 3.97 -13.27 -6.90
CA ARG A 211 4.97 -12.84 -7.87
C ARG A 211 6.21 -13.72 -7.76
N PRO A 212 6.58 -14.41 -8.83
CA PRO A 212 7.70 -15.36 -8.79
C PRO A 212 9.05 -14.64 -8.57
N ARG A 213 9.97 -15.32 -7.90
CA ARG A 213 11.35 -14.86 -7.66
C ARG A 213 11.49 -13.50 -6.97
N CYS A 214 10.43 -13.00 -6.33
CA CYS A 214 10.43 -11.75 -5.60
C CYS A 214 10.38 -11.97 -4.10
N GLY A 215 11.14 -11.18 -3.35
CA GLY A 215 11.00 -11.00 -1.90
C GLY A 215 10.18 -9.75 -1.56
N HIS A 216 10.23 -9.34 -0.31
CA HIS A 216 9.44 -8.21 0.20
C HIS A 216 9.70 -6.89 -0.54
N ILE A 217 10.96 -6.48 -0.60
CA ILE A 217 11.37 -5.22 -1.25
C ILE A 217 11.57 -5.42 -2.76
N THR A 218 12.09 -6.58 -3.18
CA THR A 218 12.35 -6.86 -4.58
C THR A 218 11.06 -7.05 -5.40
N SER A 219 9.89 -7.11 -4.76
CA SER A 219 8.60 -7.00 -5.45
C SER A 219 8.41 -5.67 -6.21
N LEU A 220 9.21 -4.64 -5.91
CA LEU A 220 9.21 -3.36 -6.62
C LEU A 220 10.15 -3.32 -7.83
N THR A 221 11.02 -4.32 -8.03
CA THR A 221 12.03 -4.30 -9.11
C THR A 221 11.42 -4.37 -10.50
N ASP A 222 10.37 -5.18 -10.68
CA ASP A 222 9.62 -5.26 -11.92
C ASP A 222 8.47 -4.23 -11.91
N THR A 223 8.83 -2.99 -12.24
CA THR A 223 7.87 -1.88 -12.33
C THR A 223 6.84 -2.12 -13.44
N ALA A 224 7.22 -2.74 -14.55
CA ALA A 224 6.31 -2.99 -15.67
C ALA A 224 5.19 -3.97 -15.26
N ASP A 225 5.54 -5.07 -14.61
CA ASP A 225 4.57 -6.04 -14.09
C ASP A 225 3.66 -5.41 -13.04
N LEU A 226 4.22 -4.67 -12.09
CA LEU A 226 3.43 -4.00 -11.06
C LEU A 226 2.48 -2.97 -11.66
N THR A 227 2.95 -2.16 -12.62
CA THR A 227 2.12 -1.19 -13.32
C THR A 227 0.98 -1.86 -14.09
N ARG A 228 1.23 -2.99 -14.74
CA ARG A 228 0.19 -3.79 -15.40
C ARG A 228 -0.86 -4.26 -14.40
N GLN A 229 -0.47 -4.83 -13.25
CA GLN A 229 -1.40 -5.29 -12.22
C GLN A 229 -2.27 -4.14 -11.67
N VAL A 230 -1.70 -2.95 -11.48
CA VAL A 230 -2.46 -1.77 -11.05
C VAL A 230 -3.45 -1.33 -12.13
N ARG A 231 -3.05 -1.31 -13.41
CA ARG A 231 -3.95 -0.99 -14.53
C ARG A 231 -5.10 -1.99 -14.64
N ASP A 232 -4.82 -3.29 -14.50
CA ASP A 232 -5.83 -4.35 -14.55
C ASP A 232 -6.84 -4.19 -13.40
N ALA A 233 -6.36 -3.90 -12.19
CA ALA A 233 -7.22 -3.61 -11.05
C ALA A 233 -8.08 -2.36 -11.30
N ALA A 234 -7.48 -1.29 -11.80
CA ALA A 234 -8.20 -0.06 -12.14
C ALA A 234 -9.28 -0.30 -13.21
N ALA A 235 -9.00 -1.10 -14.22
CA ALA A 235 -9.97 -1.47 -15.25
C ALA A 235 -11.16 -2.25 -14.67
N VAL A 236 -10.93 -3.21 -13.79
CA VAL A 236 -11.99 -3.96 -13.10
C VAL A 236 -12.85 -3.03 -12.23
N VAL A 237 -12.22 -2.11 -11.48
CA VAL A 237 -12.95 -1.14 -10.66
C VAL A 237 -13.77 -0.19 -11.52
N THR A 238 -13.21 0.32 -12.61
CA THR A 238 -13.91 1.21 -13.55
C THR A 238 -15.13 0.53 -14.14
N ALA A 239 -14.99 -0.71 -14.63
CA ALA A 239 -16.11 -1.47 -15.20
C ALA A 239 -17.24 -1.69 -14.19
N ARG A 240 -16.91 -1.92 -12.90
CA ARG A 240 -17.92 -2.09 -11.84
C ARG A 240 -18.60 -0.79 -11.43
N THR A 241 -17.86 0.31 -11.44
CA THR A 241 -18.38 1.59 -10.96
C THR A 241 -19.16 2.34 -12.03
N TYR A 242 -18.71 2.26 -13.29
CA TYR A 242 -19.22 3.05 -14.39
C TYR A 242 -19.77 2.23 -15.56
N GLY A 243 -19.50 0.89 -15.62
CA GLY A 243 -19.94 -0.01 -16.68
C GLY A 243 -21.39 -0.46 -16.63
N ALA A 244 -22.14 -0.09 -15.60
CA ALA A 244 -23.56 -0.38 -15.46
C ALA A 244 -24.43 0.86 -15.77
N ALA A 245 -24.25 1.48 -16.96
CA ALA A 245 -25.30 2.36 -17.48
C ALA A 245 -26.54 1.50 -17.79
N PRO A 246 -27.75 1.81 -17.30
CA PRO A 246 -28.94 1.07 -17.66
C PRO A 246 -29.18 1.21 -19.16
N GLN A 247 -29.12 0.08 -19.87
CA GLN A 247 -29.65 0.03 -21.24
C GLN A 247 -31.11 0.49 -21.12
N GLY A 248 -31.38 1.69 -21.65
CA GLY A 248 -32.72 2.24 -21.68
C GLY A 248 -33.70 1.23 -22.27
N ARG A 249 -34.68 0.84 -21.49
CA ARG A 249 -35.86 0.16 -22.03
C ARG A 249 -36.54 1.15 -22.98
N THR A 250 -36.26 1.01 -24.25
CA THR A 250 -37.15 1.53 -25.30
C THR A 250 -38.50 0.81 -25.17
N ARG A 251 -39.53 1.55 -24.80
CA ARG A 251 -40.93 1.14 -24.96
C ARG A 251 -41.34 1.32 -26.39
#